data_5f84d176d07ecff91ac26fa180584465
#
_entry.id   5f84d176d07ecff91ac26fa180584465
#
_cell.length_a   1.000
_cell.length_b   1.000
_cell.length_c   1.000
_cell.angle_alpha   90.00
_cell.angle_beta   90.00
_cell.angle_gamma   90.00
#
_symmetry.space_group_name_H-M   'P 1'
#
loop_
_entity.id
_entity.type
_entity.pdbx_description
1 polymer ?
#
loop_
_entity_poly.entity_id
_entity_poly.type
_entity_poly.pdbx_seq_one_letter_code
_entity_poly.pdbx_strand_id
1 'polypeptide(L)'
;KDKKTMYRYIAPIILLTISNIFMTFAWYGHLKHKSAALWSVILISWGIAFFEYCFQVPANRIGHEVYDAAHLKTIQEIVTLIVFSFFSVFYLKEQFKWNYLVGFALIILAAFFIFKKW
;
A
#
# COMPACT_ATOMS: atom_id res chain seq x y z
N LYS A 1 -26.97 -10.60 3.77
CA LYS A 1 -26.31 -11.07 2.56
C LYS A 1 -25.43 -9.97 1.96
N ASP A 2 -26.06 -8.88 1.61
CA ASP A 2 -25.34 -7.81 0.92
C ASP A 2 -24.35 -7.11 1.82
N LYS A 3 -24.63 -7.00 3.11
CA LYS A 3 -23.71 -6.38 4.05
C LYS A 3 -22.44 -7.20 4.22
N LYS A 4 -22.54 -8.53 4.31
CA LYS A 4 -21.36 -9.38 4.44
C LYS A 4 -20.54 -9.37 3.16
N THR A 5 -21.19 -9.41 2.01
CA THR A 5 -20.49 -9.36 0.73
C THR A 5 -19.79 -8.02 0.55
N MET A 6 -20.50 -6.93 0.87
CA MET A 6 -19.94 -5.59 0.80
C MET A 6 -18.71 -5.45 1.73
N TYR A 7 -18.83 -5.98 2.95
CA TYR A 7 -17.73 -5.97 3.90
C TYR A 7 -16.49 -6.68 3.33
N ARG A 8 -16.69 -7.83 2.68
CA ARG A 8 -15.58 -8.61 2.12
C ARG A 8 -14.89 -7.90 0.96
N TYR A 9 -15.59 -7.01 0.26
CA TYR A 9 -15.00 -6.22 -0.82
C TYR A 9 -14.29 -4.96 -0.30
N ILE A 10 -14.86 -4.33 0.70
CA ILE A 10 -14.40 -3.02 1.17
C ILE A 10 -13.36 -3.11 2.28
N ALA A 11 -13.56 -4.02 3.23
CA ALA A 11 -12.66 -4.12 4.38
C ALA A 11 -11.21 -4.35 3.96
N PRO A 12 -10.91 -5.24 3.00
CA PRO A 12 -9.53 -5.42 2.58
C PRO A 12 -8.90 -4.14 2.03
N ILE A 13 -9.67 -3.35 1.30
CA ILE A 13 -9.15 -2.10 0.72
C ILE A 13 -8.78 -1.12 1.84
N ILE A 14 -9.65 -0.98 2.83
CA ILE A 14 -9.38 -0.10 3.96
C ILE A 14 -8.17 -0.60 4.76
N LEU A 15 -8.13 -1.90 5.04
CA LEU A 15 -7.03 -2.48 5.81
C LEU A 15 -5.70 -2.39 5.05
N LEU A 16 -5.72 -2.61 3.74
CA LEU A 16 -4.52 -2.46 2.92
C LEU A 16 -4.05 -1.02 2.89
N THR A 17 -4.97 -0.06 2.88
CA THR A 17 -4.60 1.35 2.92
C THR A 17 -3.87 1.68 4.22
N ILE A 18 -4.42 1.24 5.35
CA ILE A 18 -3.79 1.46 6.64
C ILE A 18 -2.43 0.75 6.69
N SER A 19 -2.38 -0.48 6.23
CA SER A 19 -1.16 -1.27 6.17
C SER A 19 -0.08 -0.55 5.36
N ASN A 20 -0.45 0.02 4.23
CA ASN A 20 0.51 0.70 3.36
C ASN A 20 1.04 1.99 3.97
N ILE A 21 0.25 2.67 4.79
CA ILE A 21 0.74 3.83 5.49
C ILE A 21 1.88 3.42 6.43
N PHE A 22 1.68 2.35 7.21
CA PHE A 22 2.74 1.84 8.10
C PHE A 22 3.95 1.36 7.30
N MET A 23 3.71 0.62 6.22
CA MET A 23 4.79 0.07 5.40
C MET A 23 5.63 1.19 4.77
N THR A 24 4.99 2.24 4.30
CA THR A 24 5.69 3.36 3.70
C THR A 24 6.62 4.01 4.72
N PHE A 25 6.16 4.20 5.94
CA PHE A 25 7.01 4.73 7.00
C PHE A 25 8.13 3.76 7.36
N ALA A 26 7.85 2.45 7.38
CA ALA A 26 8.86 1.46 7.69
C ALA A 26 10.00 1.49 6.68
N TRP A 27 9.66 1.60 5.40
CA TRP A 27 10.67 1.54 4.34
C TRP A 27 11.34 2.87 4.07
N TYR A 28 10.63 3.98 4.18
CA TYR A 28 11.12 5.27 3.69
C TYR A 28 11.13 6.38 4.74
N GLY A 29 10.47 6.19 5.88
CA GLY A 29 10.42 7.23 6.90
C GLY A 29 11.80 7.64 7.41
N HIS A 30 12.71 6.67 7.49
CA HIS A 30 14.06 6.92 7.98
C HIS A 30 14.89 7.79 7.01
N LEU A 31 14.44 7.96 5.77
CA LEU A 31 15.18 8.80 4.83
C LEU A 31 15.23 10.26 5.26
N LYS A 32 14.31 10.68 6.11
CA LYS A 32 14.33 12.01 6.69
C LYS A 32 15.37 12.14 7.81
N HIS A 33 15.85 11.02 8.33
CA HIS A 33 16.79 10.97 9.46
C HIS A 33 18.03 10.16 9.09
N LYS A 34 18.72 10.59 8.04
CA LYS A 34 19.86 9.84 7.51
C LYS A 34 21.05 9.77 8.45
N SER A 35 21.12 10.66 9.42
CA SER A 35 22.21 10.65 10.42
C SER A 35 21.97 9.63 11.53
N ALA A 36 20.81 9.03 11.62
CA ALA A 36 20.52 8.04 12.65
C ALA A 36 21.31 6.76 12.39
N ALA A 37 21.65 6.05 13.48
CA ALA A 37 22.41 4.80 13.36
C ALA A 37 21.60 3.75 12.60
N LEU A 38 22.26 3.05 11.70
CA LEU A 38 21.60 2.07 10.84
C LEU A 38 20.84 1.00 11.66
N TRP A 39 21.47 0.50 12.71
CA TRP A 39 20.83 -0.52 13.57
C TRP A 39 19.54 -0.02 14.21
N SER A 40 19.54 1.22 14.69
CA SER A 40 18.34 1.81 15.28
C SER A 40 17.23 1.92 14.24
N VAL A 41 17.58 2.33 13.00
CA VAL A 41 16.62 2.47 11.93
C VAL A 41 16.01 1.11 11.58
N ILE A 42 16.84 0.08 11.50
CA ILE A 42 16.36 -1.26 11.18
C ILE A 42 15.37 -1.75 12.23
N LEU A 43 15.69 -1.56 13.51
CA LEU A 43 14.83 -2.02 14.58
C LEU A 43 13.49 -1.26 14.61
N ILE A 44 13.55 0.05 14.45
CA ILE A 44 12.34 0.87 14.43
C ILE A 44 11.47 0.51 13.24
N SER A 45 12.06 0.36 12.05
CA SER A 45 11.32 -0.01 10.84
C SER A 45 10.71 -1.39 10.99
N TRP A 46 11.43 -2.32 11.59
CA TRP A 46 10.91 -3.66 11.84
C TRP A 46 9.70 -3.62 12.76
N GLY A 47 9.74 -2.79 13.82
CA GLY A 47 8.61 -2.62 14.71
C GLY A 47 7.39 -2.03 14.00
N ILE A 48 7.61 -1.06 13.10
CA ILE A 48 6.53 -0.49 12.31
C ILE A 48 5.93 -1.56 11.39
N ALA A 49 6.78 -2.38 10.77
CA ALA A 49 6.32 -3.46 9.90
C ALA A 49 5.47 -4.48 10.63
N PHE A 50 5.73 -4.69 11.92
CA PHE A 50 4.89 -5.59 12.71
C PHE A 50 3.44 -5.09 12.73
N PHE A 51 3.24 -3.81 12.94
CA PHE A 51 1.89 -3.23 12.93
C PHE A 51 1.28 -3.32 11.53
N GLU A 52 2.11 -3.15 10.50
CA GLU A 52 1.65 -3.29 9.12
C GLU A 52 1.05 -4.67 8.88
N TYR A 53 1.71 -5.71 9.36
CA TYR A 53 1.22 -7.08 9.21
C TYR A 53 -0.10 -7.30 9.93
N CYS A 54 -0.33 -6.61 11.05
CA CYS A 54 -1.60 -6.73 11.78
C CYS A 54 -2.77 -6.28 10.92
N PHE A 55 -2.53 -5.45 9.93
CA PHE A 55 -3.57 -5.00 9.00
C PHE A 55 -3.53 -5.76 7.68
N GLN A 56 -2.34 -6.07 7.18
CA GLN A 56 -2.21 -6.70 5.86
C GLN A 56 -2.66 -8.15 5.86
N VAL A 57 -2.28 -8.93 6.85
CA VAL A 57 -2.65 -10.35 6.86
C VAL A 57 -4.17 -10.53 6.95
N PRO A 58 -4.88 -9.83 7.87
CA PRO A 58 -6.34 -9.92 7.84
C PRO A 58 -6.95 -9.42 6.54
N ALA A 59 -6.37 -8.36 5.96
CA ALA A 59 -6.88 -7.83 4.68
C ALA A 59 -6.84 -8.90 3.60
N ASN A 60 -5.73 -9.61 3.50
CA ASN A 60 -5.59 -10.64 2.47
C ASN A 60 -6.49 -11.83 2.76
N ARG A 61 -6.65 -12.21 4.01
CA ARG A 61 -7.52 -13.32 4.36
C ARG A 61 -8.98 -13.03 4.06
N ILE A 62 -9.45 -11.85 4.44
CA ILE A 62 -10.83 -11.44 4.18
C ILE A 62 -11.04 -11.27 2.68
N GLY A 63 -10.08 -10.61 2.03
CA GLY A 63 -10.20 -10.31 0.62
C GLY A 63 -10.16 -11.53 -0.28
N HIS A 64 -9.41 -12.55 0.12
CA HIS A 64 -9.28 -13.73 -0.73
C HIS A 64 -10.60 -14.50 -0.88
N GLU A 65 -11.59 -14.18 -0.06
CA GLU A 65 -12.92 -14.78 -0.21
C GLU A 65 -13.67 -14.23 -1.43
N VAL A 66 -13.32 -13.03 -1.89
CA VAL A 66 -14.00 -12.40 -3.02
C VAL A 66 -13.05 -11.98 -4.14
N TYR A 67 -11.75 -11.88 -3.87
CA TYR A 67 -10.73 -11.48 -4.84
C TYR A 67 -9.74 -12.62 -5.03
N ASP A 68 -9.22 -12.74 -6.24
CA ASP A 68 -8.06 -13.61 -6.48
C ASP A 68 -6.81 -12.96 -5.91
N ALA A 69 -5.77 -13.76 -5.69
CA ALA A 69 -4.51 -13.23 -5.18
C ALA A 69 -3.95 -12.15 -6.11
N ALA A 70 -4.10 -12.33 -7.43
CA ALA A 70 -3.64 -11.32 -8.39
C ALA A 70 -4.40 -10.01 -8.23
N HIS A 71 -5.70 -10.09 -7.96
CA HIS A 71 -6.51 -8.89 -7.72
C HIS A 71 -6.08 -8.18 -6.45
N LEU A 72 -5.82 -8.94 -5.38
CA LEU A 72 -5.37 -8.36 -4.11
C LEU A 72 -4.03 -7.68 -4.28
N LYS A 73 -3.11 -8.30 -5.00
CA LYS A 73 -1.80 -7.72 -5.24
C LYS A 73 -1.91 -6.42 -6.05
N THR A 74 -2.79 -6.40 -7.05
CA THR A 74 -3.00 -5.22 -7.87
C THR A 74 -3.57 -4.08 -7.04
N ILE A 75 -4.57 -4.36 -6.19
CA ILE A 75 -5.13 -3.36 -5.29
C ILE A 75 -4.04 -2.80 -4.39
N GLN A 76 -3.20 -3.68 -3.84
CA GLN A 76 -2.12 -3.27 -2.97
C GLN A 76 -1.14 -2.35 -3.68
N GLU A 77 -0.78 -2.67 -4.93
CA GLU A 77 0.15 -1.84 -5.70
C GLU A 77 -0.42 -0.45 -5.95
N ILE A 78 -1.71 -0.36 -6.33
CA ILE A 78 -2.35 0.93 -6.55
C ILE A 78 -2.40 1.74 -5.26
N VAL A 79 -2.82 1.11 -4.16
CA VAL A 79 -2.88 1.77 -2.86
C VAL A 79 -1.49 2.22 -2.44
N THR A 80 -0.49 1.37 -2.64
CA THR A 80 0.90 1.69 -2.31
C THR A 80 1.36 2.95 -3.05
N LEU A 81 1.05 3.04 -4.34
CA LEU A 81 1.47 4.20 -5.14
C LEU A 81 0.77 5.47 -4.69
N ILE A 82 -0.52 5.39 -4.38
CA ILE A 82 -1.26 6.56 -3.90
C ILE A 82 -0.69 7.03 -2.56
N VAL A 83 -0.52 6.11 -1.61
CA VAL A 83 0.02 6.44 -0.30
C VAL A 83 1.43 6.99 -0.43
N PHE A 84 2.25 6.35 -1.24
CA PHE A 84 3.63 6.79 -1.43
C PHE A 84 3.70 8.18 -2.07
N SER A 85 2.81 8.48 -3.02
CA SER A 85 2.80 9.79 -3.66
C SER A 85 2.56 10.90 -2.64
N PHE A 86 1.57 10.72 -1.76
CA PHE A 86 1.31 11.69 -0.70
C PHE A 86 2.48 11.77 0.28
N PHE A 87 3.02 10.62 0.66
CA PHE A 87 4.15 10.57 1.58
C PHE A 87 5.37 11.29 1.01
N SER A 88 5.68 11.03 -0.24
CA SER A 88 6.84 11.62 -0.90
C SER A 88 6.75 13.14 -0.95
N VAL A 89 5.57 13.66 -1.31
CA VAL A 89 5.38 15.10 -1.44
C VAL A 89 5.31 15.77 -0.06
N PHE A 90 4.55 15.21 0.87
CA PHE A 90 4.28 15.89 2.14
C PHE A 90 5.30 15.61 3.23
N TYR A 91 5.80 14.38 3.31
CA TYR A 91 6.74 14.02 4.36
C TYR A 91 8.20 14.20 3.93
N LEU A 92 8.56 13.67 2.77
CA LEU A 92 9.92 13.77 2.27
C LEU A 92 10.19 15.08 1.55
N LYS A 93 9.16 15.82 1.21
CA LYS A 93 9.27 17.13 0.53
C LYS A 93 9.90 17.02 -0.85
N GLU A 94 9.66 15.93 -1.55
CA GLU A 94 10.16 15.74 -2.91
C GLU A 94 9.17 16.26 -3.92
N GLN A 95 9.69 16.63 -5.10
CA GLN A 95 8.85 17.13 -6.19
C GLN A 95 8.16 15.97 -6.89
N PHE A 96 6.86 16.15 -7.16
CA PHE A 96 6.10 15.18 -7.93
C PHE A 96 6.20 15.54 -9.41
N LYS A 97 6.95 14.73 -10.17
CA LYS A 97 7.24 15.03 -11.55
C LYS A 97 6.18 14.48 -12.49
N TRP A 98 6.07 15.12 -13.64
CA TRP A 98 5.11 14.75 -14.68
C TRP A 98 5.23 13.28 -15.13
N ASN A 99 6.47 12.80 -15.27
CA ASN A 99 6.68 11.42 -15.67
C ASN A 99 6.14 10.41 -14.66
N TYR A 100 6.05 10.79 -13.38
CA TYR A 100 5.44 9.92 -12.37
C TYR A 100 3.95 9.77 -12.62
N LEU A 101 3.28 10.85 -13.02
CA LEU A 101 1.86 10.79 -13.36
C LEU A 101 1.61 9.85 -14.54
N VAL A 102 2.45 9.93 -15.56
CA VAL A 102 2.33 9.07 -16.74
C VAL A 102 2.52 7.61 -16.33
N GLY A 103 3.55 7.33 -15.53
CA GLY A 103 3.81 5.97 -15.07
C GLY A 103 2.66 5.42 -14.23
N PHE A 104 2.12 6.21 -13.33
CA PHE A 104 1.00 5.77 -12.50
C PHE A 104 -0.25 5.53 -13.34
N ALA A 105 -0.48 6.35 -14.36
CA ALA A 105 -1.60 6.15 -15.28
C ALA A 105 -1.46 4.82 -16.01
N LEU A 106 -0.25 4.45 -16.42
CA LEU A 106 -0.01 3.16 -17.07
C LEU A 106 -0.26 2.00 -16.12
N ILE A 107 0.06 2.16 -14.83
CA ILE A 107 -0.21 1.12 -13.84
C ILE A 107 -1.72 0.94 -13.65
N ILE A 108 -2.47 2.04 -13.63
CA ILE A 108 -3.93 1.98 -13.54
C ILE A 108 -4.51 1.26 -14.76
N LEU A 109 -3.96 1.53 -15.94
CA LEU A 109 -4.37 0.83 -17.16
C LEU A 109 -4.07 -0.66 -17.06
N ALA A 110 -2.92 -1.03 -16.51
CA ALA A 110 -2.59 -2.43 -16.27
C ALA A 110 -3.60 -3.09 -15.35
N ALA A 111 -4.01 -2.39 -14.29
CA ALA A 111 -5.01 -2.89 -13.36
C ALA A 111 -6.33 -3.16 -14.07
N PHE A 112 -6.71 -2.30 -15.01
CA PHE A 112 -7.93 -2.51 -15.79
C PHE A 112 -7.92 -3.87 -16.47
N PHE A 113 -6.81 -4.24 -17.10
CA PHE A 113 -6.69 -5.52 -17.77
C PHE A 113 -6.71 -6.70 -16.80
N ILE A 114 -6.14 -6.53 -15.61
CA ILE A 114 -6.11 -7.59 -14.60
C ILE A 114 -7.52 -7.88 -14.08
N PHE A 115 -8.31 -6.84 -13.86
CA PHE A 115 -9.65 -7.01 -13.31
C PHE A 115 -10.70 -7.34 -14.36
N LYS A 116 -10.40 -7.11 -15.63
CA LYS A 116 -11.35 -7.37 -16.69
C LYS A 116 -11.57 -8.87 -16.83
N LYS A 117 -12.84 -9.26 -16.94
CA LYS A 117 -13.20 -10.65 -17.21
C LYS A 117 -13.26 -10.85 -18.70
N TRP A 118 -12.42 -11.74 -19.20
CA TRP A 118 -12.35 -12.04 -20.64
C TRP A 118 -13.33 -13.12 -21.10
#